data_27c1e12a48c8f6975fd4e17973f40bc7
#
_entry.id   27c1e12a48c8f6975fd4e17973f40bc7
#
_cell.length_a   1.000
_cell.length_b   1.000
_cell.length_c   1.000
_cell.angle_alpha   90.00
_cell.angle_beta   90.00
_cell.angle_gamma   90.00
#
_symmetry.space_group_name_H-M   'P 1'
#
loop_
_entity.id
_entity.type
_entity.pdbx_description
1 polymer ?
#
loop_
_entity_poly.entity_id
_entity_poly.type
_entity_poly.pdbx_seq_one_letter_code
_entity_poly.pdbx_strand_id
1 'polypeptide(L)'
;AQCLVGSEMCIRDSYDGNDLGNMSQAQMKPFRTRLQMIFQDSYSSLNPRKHVFEILSEPMLYHGLAKRGNVYSHVEKLLDMVGLPKNCLGRYPHEFSGGQRQRVGIARALSLNPRLLVCDEPVSALDVSIQAQILNLLRDLQKELGLTCIFIGHGLGAVNYVSDRIAVMYLGKIVEIAGRKELFDHPLHPYSRALFEAVPIADPRKRRKRSEGIVGGETASNVNTPSGCPFHPRCPHLSLI
;
A
#
# COMPACT_ATOMS: atom_id res chain seq x y z
N ALA A 1 -1.85 4.56 -11.87
CA ALA A 1 -2.14 5.66 -10.96
C ALA A 1 -0.87 6.46 -10.71
N GLN A 2 -0.83 7.70 -11.14
CA GLN A 2 0.22 8.65 -10.76
C GLN A 2 -0.32 9.47 -9.60
N CYS A 3 0.07 9.13 -8.39
CA CYS A 3 -0.18 9.99 -7.24
C CYS A 3 0.97 10.99 -7.15
N LEU A 4 0.71 12.25 -7.45
CA LEU A 4 1.68 13.33 -7.34
C LEU A 4 1.26 14.24 -6.20
N VAL A 5 2.03 14.23 -5.12
CA VAL A 5 1.95 15.25 -4.08
C VAL A 5 2.71 16.47 -4.58
N GLY A 6 2.00 17.58 -4.83
CA GLY A 6 2.64 18.88 -5.05
C GLY A 6 2.33 19.56 -6.37
N SER A 7 1.24 20.15 -6.42
CA SER A 7 0.54 21.16 -7.20
C SER A 7 -0.80 20.62 -7.73
N GLU A 8 -1.87 21.24 -7.31
CA GLU A 8 -3.25 20.85 -7.62
C GLU A 8 -3.58 20.80 -9.12
N MET A 9 -2.70 21.28 -9.97
CA MET A 9 -2.96 21.47 -11.40
C MET A 9 -2.61 20.28 -12.30
N CYS A 10 -1.99 19.20 -11.79
CA CYS A 10 -1.52 18.08 -12.62
C CYS A 10 -1.98 16.68 -12.14
N ILE A 11 -2.82 16.58 -11.12
CA ILE A 11 -3.31 15.29 -10.61
C ILE A 11 -4.48 14.84 -11.49
N ARG A 12 -4.25 13.84 -12.33
CA ARG A 12 -5.31 13.14 -13.07
C ARG A 12 -5.29 11.68 -12.68
N ASP A 13 -6.25 11.31 -11.85
CA ASP A 13 -6.46 9.90 -11.50
C ASP A 13 -7.47 9.32 -12.49
N SER A 14 -7.04 8.35 -13.29
CA SER A 14 -7.93 7.65 -14.20
C SER A 14 -8.00 6.16 -13.84
N TYR A 15 -9.21 5.61 -13.86
CA TYR A 15 -9.47 4.20 -13.64
C TYR A 15 -10.40 3.65 -14.72
N ASP A 16 -9.99 2.60 -15.42
CA ASP A 16 -10.72 2.04 -16.57
C ASP A 16 -11.13 3.11 -17.60
N GLY A 17 -10.22 4.06 -17.91
CA GLY A 17 -10.48 5.17 -18.84
C GLY A 17 -11.35 6.30 -18.31
N ASN A 18 -11.78 6.24 -17.06
CA ASN A 18 -12.59 7.28 -16.42
C ASN A 18 -11.71 8.19 -15.56
N ASP A 19 -11.81 9.50 -15.76
CA ASP A 19 -11.14 10.52 -14.94
C ASP A 19 -11.88 10.67 -13.61
N LEU A 20 -11.24 10.18 -12.53
CA LEU A 20 -11.83 10.19 -11.18
C LEU A 20 -11.79 11.59 -10.54
N GLY A 21 -10.81 12.41 -10.91
CA GLY A 21 -10.58 13.72 -10.29
C GLY A 21 -11.74 14.72 -10.51
N ASN A 22 -12.45 14.58 -11.62
CA ASN A 22 -13.55 15.47 -11.99
C ASN A 22 -14.95 14.90 -11.71
N MET A 23 -15.04 13.73 -11.04
CA MET A 23 -16.32 13.08 -10.77
C MET A 23 -17.05 13.70 -9.58
N SER A 24 -18.37 13.89 -9.74
CA SER A 24 -19.27 14.19 -8.63
C SER A 24 -19.37 13.00 -7.66
N GLN A 25 -19.83 13.25 -6.43
CA GLN A 25 -20.03 12.21 -5.42
C GLN A 25 -20.95 11.06 -5.90
N ALA A 26 -21.96 11.38 -6.69
CA ALA A 26 -22.88 10.39 -7.27
C ALA A 26 -22.19 9.52 -8.32
N GLN A 27 -21.39 10.12 -9.18
CA GLN A 27 -20.60 9.41 -10.20
C GLN A 27 -19.51 8.54 -9.57
N MET A 28 -18.91 8.98 -8.46
CA MET A 28 -17.88 8.23 -7.75
C MET A 28 -18.42 6.99 -7.01
N LYS A 29 -19.73 6.96 -6.68
CA LYS A 29 -20.34 5.87 -5.87
C LYS A 29 -20.06 4.46 -6.42
N PRO A 30 -20.21 4.15 -7.73
CA PRO A 30 -19.89 2.81 -8.26
C PRO A 30 -18.39 2.49 -8.25
N PHE A 31 -17.52 3.49 -8.29
CA PHE A 31 -16.08 3.27 -8.20
C PHE A 31 -15.63 2.96 -6.78
N ARG A 32 -16.30 3.51 -5.77
CA ARG A 32 -16.00 3.23 -4.35
C ARG A 32 -16.15 1.76 -3.97
N THR A 33 -16.97 0.98 -4.64
CA THR A 33 -17.01 -0.46 -4.41
C THR A 33 -15.85 -1.18 -5.07
N ARG A 34 -15.36 -0.69 -6.21
CA ARG A 34 -14.27 -1.32 -6.99
C ARG A 34 -12.89 -0.95 -6.48
N LEU A 35 -12.75 0.22 -5.86
CA LEU A 35 -11.51 0.79 -5.35
C LEU A 35 -11.59 0.82 -3.83
N GLN A 36 -10.76 0.06 -3.15
CA GLN A 36 -10.71 0.04 -1.69
C GLN A 36 -9.30 0.32 -1.20
N MET A 37 -9.19 0.78 0.04
CA MET A 37 -7.93 1.14 0.65
C MET A 37 -7.77 0.49 2.03
N ILE A 38 -6.59 -0.05 2.27
CA ILE A 38 -6.10 -0.46 3.58
C ILE A 38 -5.17 0.65 4.06
N PHE A 39 -5.51 1.26 5.19
CA PHE A 39 -4.79 2.40 5.74
C PHE A 39 -3.60 1.96 6.61
N GLN A 40 -2.60 2.83 6.72
CA GLN A 40 -1.39 2.65 7.52
C GLN A 40 -1.71 2.37 9.00
N ASP A 41 -2.62 3.16 9.59
CA ASP A 41 -3.04 2.98 10.97
C ASP A 41 -4.39 2.24 11.04
N SER A 42 -4.31 0.96 11.36
CA SER A 42 -5.49 0.13 11.55
C SER A 42 -6.33 0.54 12.77
N TYR A 43 -5.77 1.28 13.74
CA TYR A 43 -6.50 1.74 14.91
C TYR A 43 -7.41 2.92 14.57
N SER A 44 -6.87 3.96 13.94
CA SER A 44 -7.65 5.15 13.56
C SER A 44 -8.64 4.89 12.42
N SER A 45 -8.36 3.88 11.58
CA SER A 45 -9.20 3.54 10.44
C SER A 45 -10.50 2.80 10.80
N LEU A 46 -10.60 2.20 11.98
CA LEU A 46 -11.79 1.48 12.45
C LEU A 46 -12.54 2.33 13.48
N ASN A 47 -13.87 2.40 13.37
CA ASN A 47 -14.67 3.10 14.37
C ASN A 47 -14.62 2.35 15.71
N PRO A 48 -14.03 2.92 16.78
CA PRO A 48 -13.83 2.23 18.05
C PRO A 48 -15.13 1.96 18.83
N ARG A 49 -16.24 2.59 18.43
CA ARG A 49 -17.57 2.46 19.06
C ARG A 49 -18.46 1.41 18.41
N LYS A 50 -17.99 0.78 17.31
CA LYS A 50 -18.73 -0.26 16.57
C LYS A 50 -18.09 -1.62 16.79
N HIS A 51 -18.95 -2.65 16.88
CA HIS A 51 -18.49 -4.04 16.87
C HIS A 51 -17.95 -4.42 15.49
N VAL A 52 -17.08 -5.44 15.45
CA VAL A 52 -16.51 -5.96 14.19
C VAL A 52 -17.62 -6.33 13.19
N PHE A 53 -18.71 -6.94 13.66
CA PHE A 53 -19.86 -7.24 12.80
C PHE A 53 -20.41 -6.01 12.09
N GLU A 54 -20.58 -4.91 12.80
CA GLU A 54 -21.13 -3.66 12.25
C GLU A 54 -20.13 -3.05 11.25
N ILE A 55 -18.83 -3.03 11.58
CA ILE A 55 -17.77 -2.50 10.71
C ILE A 55 -17.73 -3.24 9.38
N LEU A 56 -17.92 -4.57 9.37
CA LEU A 56 -17.88 -5.38 8.17
C LEU A 56 -19.21 -5.39 7.40
N SER A 57 -20.35 -5.36 8.10
CA SER A 57 -21.67 -5.48 7.48
C SER A 57 -22.18 -4.16 6.88
N GLU A 58 -21.89 -3.03 7.51
CA GLU A 58 -22.39 -1.71 7.12
C GLU A 58 -22.05 -1.33 5.66
N PRO A 59 -20.80 -1.49 5.17
CA PRO A 59 -20.47 -1.20 3.79
C PRO A 59 -21.30 -2.05 2.80
N MET A 60 -21.45 -3.34 3.08
CA MET A 60 -22.22 -4.26 2.23
C MET A 60 -23.71 -3.88 2.17
N LEU A 61 -24.30 -3.54 3.32
CA LEU A 61 -25.70 -3.11 3.41
C LEU A 61 -25.91 -1.78 2.69
N TYR A 62 -25.00 -0.82 2.90
CA TYR A 62 -25.08 0.52 2.28
C TYR A 62 -25.02 0.46 0.75
N HIS A 63 -24.15 -0.39 0.20
CA HIS A 63 -23.97 -0.56 -1.24
C HIS A 63 -24.92 -1.62 -1.85
N GLY A 64 -25.80 -2.23 -1.05
CA GLY A 64 -26.76 -3.22 -1.52
C GLY A 64 -26.17 -4.56 -1.95
N LEU A 65 -24.93 -4.86 -1.54
CA LEU A 65 -24.24 -6.13 -1.83
C LEU A 65 -24.74 -7.28 -0.95
N ALA A 66 -25.32 -6.95 0.20
CA ALA A 66 -25.97 -7.91 1.09
C ALA A 66 -27.29 -7.35 1.60
N LYS A 67 -28.20 -8.26 1.99
CA LYS A 67 -29.46 -7.93 2.68
C LYS A 67 -29.34 -8.30 4.16
N ARG A 68 -30.19 -7.71 5.01
CA ARG A 68 -30.20 -8.02 6.46
C ARG A 68 -30.32 -9.51 6.77
N GLY A 69 -31.01 -10.29 5.92
CA GLY A 69 -31.22 -11.72 6.12
C GLY A 69 -30.00 -12.60 5.79
N ASN A 70 -29.03 -12.11 5.00
CA ASN A 70 -27.86 -12.91 4.58
C ASN A 70 -26.52 -12.27 4.92
N VAL A 71 -26.50 -11.04 5.46
CA VAL A 71 -25.24 -10.33 5.74
C VAL A 71 -24.36 -11.07 6.75
N TYR A 72 -24.96 -11.78 7.69
CA TYR A 72 -24.22 -12.54 8.69
C TYR A 72 -23.30 -13.61 8.04
N SER A 73 -23.85 -14.40 7.11
CA SER A 73 -23.05 -15.41 6.40
C SER A 73 -21.95 -14.82 5.53
N HIS A 74 -22.14 -13.61 4.98
CA HIS A 74 -21.10 -12.90 4.25
C HIS A 74 -19.97 -12.45 5.17
N VAL A 75 -20.31 -11.92 6.34
CA VAL A 75 -19.33 -11.49 7.34
C VAL A 75 -18.53 -12.67 7.87
N GLU A 76 -19.17 -13.83 8.13
CA GLU A 76 -18.45 -15.04 8.52
C GLU A 76 -17.41 -15.47 7.47
N LYS A 77 -17.79 -15.47 6.20
CA LYS A 77 -16.86 -15.78 5.10
C LYS A 77 -15.66 -14.81 5.06
N LEU A 78 -15.91 -13.51 5.27
CA LEU A 78 -14.83 -12.52 5.34
C LEU A 78 -13.87 -12.80 6.49
N LEU A 79 -14.38 -13.21 7.66
CA LEU A 79 -13.53 -13.58 8.79
C LEU A 79 -12.69 -14.83 8.48
N ASP A 80 -13.31 -15.84 7.87
CA ASP A 80 -12.60 -17.06 7.45
C ASP A 80 -11.47 -16.73 6.46
N MET A 81 -11.72 -15.87 5.48
CA MET A 81 -10.72 -15.41 4.50
C MET A 81 -9.52 -14.72 5.13
N VAL A 82 -9.72 -13.95 6.21
CA VAL A 82 -8.62 -13.25 6.88
C VAL A 82 -8.06 -14.02 8.08
N GLY A 83 -8.54 -15.24 8.34
CA GLY A 83 -8.10 -16.11 9.44
C GLY A 83 -8.45 -15.56 10.82
N LEU A 84 -9.64 -14.98 10.98
CA LEU A 84 -10.17 -14.54 12.27
C LEU A 84 -11.31 -15.45 12.73
N PRO A 85 -11.36 -15.80 14.02
CA PRO A 85 -12.41 -16.66 14.56
C PRO A 85 -13.76 -15.91 14.62
N LYS A 86 -14.86 -16.63 14.38
CA LYS A 86 -16.23 -16.06 14.34
C LYS A 86 -16.69 -15.45 15.66
N ASN A 87 -16.13 -15.90 16.78
CA ASN A 87 -16.46 -15.36 18.10
C ASN A 87 -15.98 -13.91 18.31
N CYS A 88 -15.22 -13.35 17.37
CA CYS A 88 -14.78 -11.95 17.44
C CYS A 88 -15.82 -10.94 16.91
N LEU A 89 -16.94 -11.39 16.33
CA LEU A 89 -17.94 -10.51 15.74
C LEU A 89 -18.54 -9.49 16.73
N GLY A 90 -18.71 -9.88 17.98
CA GLY A 90 -19.24 -9.02 19.04
C GLY A 90 -18.19 -8.17 19.76
N ARG A 91 -16.92 -8.21 19.34
CA ARG A 91 -15.83 -7.46 19.99
C ARG A 91 -15.66 -6.10 19.35
N TYR A 92 -15.08 -5.18 20.12
CA TYR A 92 -14.67 -3.85 19.65
C TYR A 92 -13.22 -3.88 19.14
N PRO A 93 -12.83 -2.94 18.26
CA PRO A 93 -11.45 -2.86 17.72
C PRO A 93 -10.35 -2.79 18.80
N HIS A 94 -10.60 -2.14 19.91
CA HIS A 94 -9.61 -2.00 21.00
C HIS A 94 -9.31 -3.31 21.74
N GLU A 95 -10.15 -4.34 21.59
CA GLU A 95 -9.95 -5.67 22.21
C GLU A 95 -9.06 -6.59 21.37
N PHE A 96 -8.54 -6.10 20.23
CA PHE A 96 -7.71 -6.89 19.32
C PHE A 96 -6.23 -6.46 19.36
N SER A 97 -5.33 -7.42 19.09
CA SER A 97 -3.93 -7.11 18.80
C SER A 97 -3.78 -6.29 17.51
N GLY A 98 -2.64 -5.65 17.30
CA GLY A 98 -2.35 -4.89 16.07
C GLY A 98 -2.57 -5.70 14.80
N GLY A 99 -2.06 -6.92 14.75
CA GLY A 99 -2.22 -7.82 13.61
C GLY A 99 -3.68 -8.27 13.39
N GLN A 100 -4.43 -8.49 14.47
CA GLN A 100 -5.86 -8.81 14.36
C GLN A 100 -6.67 -7.61 13.85
N ARG A 101 -6.40 -6.39 14.34
CA ARG A 101 -7.01 -5.16 13.81
C ARG A 101 -6.73 -4.98 12.33
N GLN A 102 -5.49 -5.24 11.92
CA GLN A 102 -5.12 -5.16 10.50
C GLN A 102 -5.92 -6.17 9.66
N ARG A 103 -6.13 -7.40 10.15
CA ARG A 103 -6.98 -8.39 9.48
C ARG A 103 -8.44 -7.93 9.38
N VAL A 104 -8.99 -7.28 10.40
CA VAL A 104 -10.34 -6.65 10.33
C VAL A 104 -10.37 -5.54 9.28
N GLY A 105 -9.33 -4.69 9.21
CA GLY A 105 -9.20 -3.66 8.18
C GLY A 105 -9.16 -4.22 6.75
N ILE A 106 -8.42 -5.32 6.55
CA ILE A 106 -8.38 -6.07 5.29
C ILE A 106 -9.78 -6.63 4.95
N ALA A 107 -10.43 -7.31 5.91
CA ALA A 107 -11.78 -7.85 5.72
C ALA A 107 -12.79 -6.77 5.35
N ARG A 108 -12.72 -5.59 5.98
CA ARG A 108 -13.56 -4.43 5.63
C ARG A 108 -13.33 -3.97 4.19
N ALA A 109 -12.08 -3.86 3.76
CA ALA A 109 -11.78 -3.49 2.38
C ALA A 109 -12.31 -4.53 1.37
N LEU A 110 -12.22 -5.82 1.71
CA LEU A 110 -12.72 -6.91 0.87
C LEU A 110 -14.24 -7.04 0.85
N SER A 111 -14.96 -6.48 1.84
CA SER A 111 -16.42 -6.60 1.97
C SER A 111 -17.19 -6.07 0.76
N LEU A 112 -16.59 -5.19 -0.03
CA LEU A 112 -17.19 -4.61 -1.24
C LEU A 112 -16.75 -5.30 -2.53
N ASN A 113 -16.04 -6.44 -2.47
CA ASN A 113 -15.50 -7.17 -3.63
C ASN A 113 -14.72 -6.26 -4.59
N PRO A 114 -13.68 -5.56 -4.12
CA PRO A 114 -12.94 -4.60 -4.93
C PRO A 114 -12.20 -5.30 -6.08
N ARG A 115 -11.89 -4.53 -7.14
CA ARG A 115 -10.96 -4.94 -8.20
C ARG A 115 -9.56 -4.41 -7.96
N LEU A 116 -9.46 -3.24 -7.32
CA LEU A 116 -8.20 -2.59 -6.95
C LEU A 116 -8.16 -2.35 -5.45
N LEU A 117 -7.08 -2.80 -4.84
CA LEU A 117 -6.79 -2.60 -3.43
C LEU A 117 -5.52 -1.75 -3.28
N VAL A 118 -5.65 -0.57 -2.68
CA VAL A 118 -4.52 0.27 -2.32
C VAL A 118 -4.12 -0.08 -0.88
N CYS A 119 -2.91 -0.54 -0.69
CA CYS A 119 -2.35 -0.91 0.61
C CYS A 119 -1.33 0.17 1.01
N ASP A 120 -1.73 1.11 1.85
CA ASP A 120 -0.88 2.19 2.32
C ASP A 120 -0.17 1.76 3.60
N GLU A 121 1.11 1.40 3.48
CA GLU A 121 1.96 0.90 4.56
C GLU A 121 1.29 -0.13 5.49
N PRO A 122 0.65 -1.19 4.97
CA PRO A 122 -0.26 -2.05 5.73
C PRO A 122 0.43 -2.86 6.84
N VAL A 123 1.76 -2.81 6.93
CA VAL A 123 2.56 -3.59 7.88
C VAL A 123 3.54 -2.75 8.71
N SER A 124 3.64 -1.45 8.49
CA SER A 124 4.68 -0.59 9.10
C SER A 124 4.65 -0.55 10.63
N ALA A 125 3.46 -0.64 11.23
CA ALA A 125 3.26 -0.57 12.68
C ALA A 125 3.20 -1.95 13.38
N LEU A 126 3.61 -3.03 12.68
CA LEU A 126 3.50 -4.39 13.18
C LEU A 126 4.87 -5.02 13.44
N ASP A 127 4.93 -5.98 14.36
CA ASP A 127 6.11 -6.80 14.60
C ASP A 127 6.48 -7.64 13.37
N VAL A 128 7.76 -7.94 13.17
CA VAL A 128 8.29 -8.63 11.99
C VAL A 128 7.57 -9.95 11.69
N SER A 129 7.25 -10.74 12.72
CA SER A 129 6.53 -12.01 12.55
C SER A 129 5.10 -11.81 12.06
N ILE A 130 4.42 -10.79 12.57
CA ILE A 130 3.06 -10.43 12.18
C ILE A 130 3.06 -9.79 10.78
N GLN A 131 4.07 -8.96 10.46
CA GLN A 131 4.27 -8.44 9.10
C GLN A 131 4.28 -9.57 8.07
N ALA A 132 5.09 -10.61 8.30
CA ALA A 132 5.17 -11.76 7.39
C ALA A 132 3.82 -12.45 7.20
N GLN A 133 3.03 -12.61 8.27
CA GLN A 133 1.70 -13.20 8.19
C GLN A 133 0.73 -12.35 7.36
N ILE A 134 0.75 -11.01 7.54
CA ILE A 134 -0.12 -10.09 6.77
C ILE A 134 0.29 -10.05 5.30
N LEU A 135 1.60 -10.05 5.01
CA LEU A 135 2.09 -10.08 3.63
C LEU A 135 1.69 -11.38 2.91
N ASN A 136 1.80 -12.53 3.59
CA ASN A 136 1.32 -13.81 3.06
C ASN A 136 -0.19 -13.76 2.80
N LEU A 137 -0.97 -13.29 3.77
CA LEU A 137 -2.42 -13.13 3.63
C LEU A 137 -2.78 -12.27 2.40
N LEU A 138 -2.16 -11.10 2.24
CA LEU A 138 -2.42 -10.22 1.09
C LEU A 138 -2.08 -10.89 -0.24
N ARG A 139 -0.98 -11.65 -0.31
CA ARG A 139 -0.57 -12.38 -1.49
C ARG A 139 -1.51 -13.53 -1.85
N ASP A 140 -1.99 -14.25 -0.84
CA ASP A 140 -2.96 -15.35 -1.04
C ASP A 140 -4.30 -14.78 -1.52
N LEU A 141 -4.81 -13.73 -0.88
CA LEU A 141 -6.03 -13.02 -1.30
C LEU A 141 -5.91 -12.44 -2.72
N GLN A 142 -4.74 -11.87 -3.07
CA GLN A 142 -4.50 -11.38 -4.42
C GLN A 142 -4.67 -12.48 -5.47
N LYS A 143 -4.12 -13.67 -5.21
CA LYS A 143 -4.21 -14.82 -6.12
C LYS A 143 -5.62 -15.41 -6.18
N GLU A 144 -6.24 -15.62 -5.02
CA GLU A 144 -7.55 -16.26 -4.92
C GLU A 144 -8.67 -15.42 -5.52
N LEU A 145 -8.61 -14.10 -5.31
CA LEU A 145 -9.64 -13.16 -5.74
C LEU A 145 -9.31 -12.44 -7.05
N GLY A 146 -8.13 -12.66 -7.63
CA GLY A 146 -7.69 -11.96 -8.83
C GLY A 146 -7.55 -10.45 -8.65
N LEU A 147 -7.14 -9.99 -7.46
CA LEU A 147 -7.07 -8.57 -7.12
C LEU A 147 -5.87 -7.89 -7.77
N THR A 148 -6.07 -6.69 -8.26
CA THR A 148 -4.97 -5.77 -8.53
C THR A 148 -4.62 -5.03 -7.24
N CYS A 149 -3.33 -5.03 -6.85
CA CYS A 149 -2.88 -4.35 -5.63
C CYS A 149 -1.86 -3.27 -5.96
N ILE A 150 -2.03 -2.08 -5.35
CA ILE A 150 -1.00 -1.06 -5.25
C ILE A 150 -0.48 -1.10 -3.82
N PHE A 151 0.76 -1.54 -3.65
CA PHE A 151 1.39 -1.65 -2.34
C PHE A 151 2.36 -0.49 -2.12
N ILE A 152 2.08 0.38 -1.16
CA ILE A 152 2.95 1.48 -0.74
C ILE A 152 3.70 1.03 0.51
N GLY A 153 5.03 1.21 0.52
CA GLY A 153 5.84 0.84 1.66
C GLY A 153 7.28 1.34 1.52
N HIS A 154 7.92 1.53 2.67
CA HIS A 154 9.34 1.90 2.76
C HIS A 154 10.24 0.69 3.06
N GLY A 155 9.66 -0.45 3.43
CA GLY A 155 10.40 -1.70 3.68
C GLY A 155 10.67 -2.46 2.39
N LEU A 156 11.89 -2.35 1.83
CA LEU A 156 12.25 -2.99 0.55
C LEU A 156 12.03 -4.50 0.53
N GLY A 157 12.20 -5.18 1.68
CA GLY A 157 11.92 -6.62 1.79
C GLY A 157 10.46 -6.96 1.57
N ALA A 158 9.52 -6.19 2.17
CA ALA A 158 8.09 -6.36 1.98
C ALA A 158 7.66 -6.06 0.53
N VAL A 159 8.16 -4.94 -0.02
CA VAL A 159 7.89 -4.54 -1.41
C VAL A 159 8.39 -5.63 -2.38
N ASN A 160 9.62 -6.13 -2.20
CA ASN A 160 10.17 -7.21 -3.01
C ASN A 160 9.32 -8.49 -2.94
N TYR A 161 8.75 -8.78 -1.78
CA TYR A 161 7.98 -10.01 -1.57
C TYR A 161 6.63 -10.00 -2.27
N VAL A 162 5.91 -8.86 -2.26
CA VAL A 162 4.53 -8.78 -2.74
C VAL A 162 4.38 -8.25 -4.16
N SER A 163 5.38 -7.52 -4.69
CA SER A 163 5.23 -6.77 -5.95
C SER A 163 5.74 -7.53 -7.17
N ASP A 164 5.07 -7.37 -8.30
CA ASP A 164 5.52 -7.82 -9.63
C ASP A 164 6.30 -6.72 -10.36
N ARG A 165 5.84 -5.46 -10.20
CA ARG A 165 6.47 -4.24 -10.72
C ARG A 165 6.62 -3.25 -9.59
N ILE A 166 7.68 -2.45 -9.64
CA ILE A 166 8.00 -1.50 -8.58
C ILE A 166 8.24 -0.14 -9.20
N ALA A 167 7.65 0.88 -8.58
CA ALA A 167 7.90 2.29 -8.87
C ALA A 167 8.69 2.90 -7.71
N VAL A 168 9.86 3.45 -8.01
CA VAL A 168 10.69 4.16 -7.03
C VAL A 168 10.33 5.64 -7.09
N MET A 169 9.99 6.22 -5.93
CA MET A 169 9.59 7.62 -5.81
C MET A 169 10.63 8.40 -5.00
N TYR A 170 10.98 9.59 -5.47
CA TYR A 170 11.84 10.55 -4.77
C TYR A 170 11.25 11.95 -4.83
N LEU A 171 11.06 12.58 -3.67
CA LEU A 171 10.45 13.92 -3.54
C LEU A 171 9.15 14.08 -4.37
N GLY A 172 8.22 13.11 -4.24
CA GLY A 172 6.92 13.13 -4.91
C GLY A 172 6.93 12.80 -6.39
N LYS A 173 8.11 12.55 -7.01
CA LYS A 173 8.22 12.15 -8.43
C LYS A 173 8.67 10.70 -8.56
N ILE A 174 8.07 9.98 -9.51
CA ILE A 174 8.54 8.66 -9.88
C ILE A 174 9.82 8.82 -10.70
N VAL A 175 10.91 8.22 -10.21
CA VAL A 175 12.24 8.30 -10.85
C VAL A 175 12.60 7.04 -11.62
N GLU A 176 12.01 5.90 -11.29
CA GLU A 176 12.21 4.64 -11.98
C GLU A 176 11.02 3.71 -11.83
N ILE A 177 10.65 2.99 -12.88
CA ILE A 177 9.65 1.92 -12.87
C ILE A 177 10.20 0.73 -13.64
N ALA A 178 10.26 -0.43 -12.98
CA ALA A 178 10.70 -1.66 -13.65
C ALA A 178 10.03 -2.90 -13.06
N GLY A 179 10.21 -4.03 -13.70
CA GLY A 179 9.91 -5.34 -13.13
C GLY A 179 10.71 -5.57 -11.85
N ARG A 180 10.13 -6.26 -10.88
CA ARG A 180 10.76 -6.53 -9.58
C ARG A 180 12.21 -7.04 -9.73
N LYS A 181 12.40 -8.10 -10.51
CA LYS A 181 13.72 -8.72 -10.70
C LYS A 181 14.71 -7.75 -11.32
N GLU A 182 14.30 -7.07 -12.39
CA GLU A 182 15.12 -6.10 -13.10
C GLU A 182 15.58 -4.95 -12.19
N LEU A 183 14.65 -4.40 -11.42
CA LEU A 183 14.95 -3.29 -10.51
C LEU A 183 15.93 -3.67 -9.39
N PHE A 184 15.81 -4.89 -8.85
CA PHE A 184 16.70 -5.35 -7.78
C PHE A 184 18.09 -5.78 -8.30
N ASP A 185 18.15 -6.36 -9.50
CA ASP A 185 19.39 -6.84 -10.08
C ASP A 185 20.16 -5.71 -10.77
N HIS A 186 19.47 -4.81 -11.48
CA HIS A 186 20.05 -3.78 -12.34
C HIS A 186 19.32 -2.42 -12.23
N PRO A 187 19.29 -1.78 -11.03
CA PRO A 187 18.69 -0.44 -10.90
C PRO A 187 19.47 0.57 -11.77
N LEU A 188 18.73 1.35 -12.57
CA LEU A 188 19.32 2.31 -13.50
C LEU A 188 19.51 3.68 -12.87
N HIS A 189 18.47 4.17 -12.15
CA HIS A 189 18.52 5.50 -11.56
C HIS A 189 19.47 5.53 -10.35
N PRO A 190 20.35 6.55 -10.21
CA PRO A 190 21.31 6.64 -9.10
C PRO A 190 20.68 6.58 -7.71
N TYR A 191 19.49 7.18 -7.53
CA TYR A 191 18.73 7.07 -6.27
C TYR A 191 18.32 5.62 -5.97
N SER A 192 17.80 4.90 -6.97
CA SER A 192 17.42 3.48 -6.79
C SER A 192 18.65 2.63 -6.40
N ARG A 193 19.81 2.86 -7.04
CA ARG A 193 21.06 2.18 -6.67
C ARG A 193 21.43 2.45 -5.22
N ALA A 194 21.42 3.73 -4.80
CA ALA A 194 21.73 4.11 -3.43
C ALA A 194 20.74 3.49 -2.43
N LEU A 195 19.44 3.45 -2.78
CA LEU A 195 18.38 2.86 -1.96
C LEU A 195 18.60 1.36 -1.72
N PHE A 196 18.91 0.61 -2.78
CA PHE A 196 19.15 -0.83 -2.68
C PHE A 196 20.51 -1.19 -2.05
N GLU A 197 21.53 -0.36 -2.22
CA GLU A 197 22.82 -0.52 -1.55
C GLU A 197 22.73 -0.26 -0.03
N ALA A 198 21.78 0.56 0.40
CA ALA A 198 21.55 0.83 1.81
C ALA A 198 20.84 -0.32 2.55
N VAL A 199 20.30 -1.32 1.83
CA VAL A 199 19.66 -2.49 2.46
C VAL A 199 20.68 -3.33 3.20
N PRO A 200 20.50 -3.58 4.51
CA PRO A 200 21.40 -4.45 5.26
C PRO A 200 21.33 -5.88 4.70
N ILE A 201 22.48 -6.40 4.30
CA ILE A 201 22.63 -7.82 3.91
C ILE A 201 22.96 -8.62 5.17
N ALA A 202 22.12 -9.59 5.49
CA ALA A 202 22.29 -10.43 6.68
C ALA A 202 23.54 -11.32 6.61
N ASP A 203 24.03 -11.66 5.41
CA ASP A 203 25.24 -12.45 5.20
C ASP A 203 26.48 -11.55 5.24
N PRO A 204 27.33 -11.63 6.30
CA PRO A 204 28.53 -10.80 6.41
C PRO A 204 29.56 -11.06 5.29
N ARG A 205 29.49 -12.23 4.61
CA ARG A 205 30.40 -12.58 3.50
C ARG A 205 30.04 -11.84 2.22
N LYS A 206 28.76 -11.40 2.09
CA LYS A 206 28.25 -10.65 0.96
C LYS A 206 28.26 -9.14 1.19
N ARG A 207 28.88 -8.67 2.27
CA ARG A 207 29.01 -7.24 2.56
C ARG A 207 29.69 -6.53 1.40
N ARG A 208 28.91 -5.87 0.56
CA ARG A 208 29.44 -5.00 -0.49
C ARG A 208 30.22 -3.87 0.20
N LYS A 209 31.45 -3.57 -0.30
CA LYS A 209 32.12 -2.33 0.10
C LYS A 209 31.16 -1.19 -0.24
N ARG A 210 30.77 -0.39 0.74
CA ARG A 210 29.98 0.82 0.48
C ARG A 210 30.71 1.62 -0.59
N SER A 211 30.03 1.88 -1.69
CA SER A 211 30.54 2.84 -2.68
C SER A 211 30.49 4.22 -2.01
N GLU A 212 31.64 4.79 -1.72
CA GLU A 212 31.83 6.04 -0.97
C GLU A 212 31.28 7.27 -1.69
N GLY A 213 30.51 7.12 -2.77
CA GLY A 213 30.15 8.24 -3.66
C GLY A 213 28.67 8.63 -3.76
N ILE A 214 27.73 7.82 -3.26
CA ILE A 214 26.31 8.00 -3.68
C ILE A 214 25.46 8.79 -2.67
N VAL A 215 25.93 9.09 -1.49
CA VAL A 215 25.12 9.69 -0.40
C VAL A 215 25.68 11.02 0.14
N GLY A 216 26.57 11.66 -0.57
CA GLY A 216 27.06 13.01 -0.25
C GLY A 216 26.01 14.07 -0.65
N GLY A 217 25.73 15.03 0.22
CA GLY A 217 24.85 16.18 -0.04
C GLY A 217 23.61 16.20 0.87
N GLU A 218 23.12 17.41 1.14
CA GLU A 218 21.90 17.62 1.90
C GLU A 218 20.67 17.11 1.13
N THR A 219 19.71 16.54 1.86
CA THR A 219 18.43 16.14 1.27
C THR A 219 17.71 17.42 0.84
N ALA A 220 17.38 17.52 -0.46
CA ALA A 220 16.62 18.66 -0.95
C ALA A 220 15.28 18.79 -0.22
N SER A 221 14.87 20.04 0.05
CA SER A 221 13.60 20.30 0.73
C SER A 221 12.41 19.88 -0.14
N ASN A 222 11.42 19.25 0.50
CA ASN A 222 10.14 18.92 -0.16
C ASN A 222 9.35 20.19 -0.55
N VAL A 223 9.65 21.32 0.07
CA VAL A 223 8.97 22.62 -0.18
C VAL A 223 9.56 23.31 -1.39
N ASN A 224 10.88 23.26 -1.55
CA ASN A 224 11.60 23.85 -2.68
C ASN A 224 12.27 22.74 -3.49
N THR A 225 11.47 22.00 -4.28
CA THR A 225 12.02 20.94 -5.13
C THR A 225 12.87 21.54 -6.25
N PRO A 226 14.08 21.05 -6.47
CA PRO A 226 14.96 21.47 -7.54
C PRO A 226 14.28 21.32 -8.91
N SER A 227 14.57 22.22 -9.86
CA SER A 227 14.11 22.12 -11.25
C SER A 227 14.70 20.89 -11.95
N GLY A 228 13.96 20.28 -12.86
CA GLY A 228 14.40 19.09 -13.58
C GLY A 228 14.33 17.81 -12.73
N CYS A 229 15.37 17.00 -12.73
CA CYS A 229 15.44 15.80 -11.90
C CYS A 229 15.63 16.20 -10.42
N PRO A 230 14.71 15.83 -9.49
CA PRO A 230 14.82 16.22 -8.09
C PRO A 230 16.05 15.64 -7.39
N PHE A 231 16.66 14.58 -7.94
CA PHE A 231 17.87 13.95 -7.39
C PHE A 231 19.17 14.59 -7.89
N HIS A 232 19.11 15.57 -8.84
CA HIS A 232 20.30 16.11 -9.46
C HIS A 232 21.35 16.68 -8.47
N PRO A 233 21.00 17.33 -7.32
CA PRO A 233 22.01 17.84 -6.41
C PRO A 233 22.89 16.75 -5.76
N ARG A 234 22.42 15.51 -5.79
CA ARG A 234 23.11 14.33 -5.24
C ARG A 234 23.50 13.31 -6.30
N CYS A 235 23.31 13.65 -7.57
CA CYS A 235 23.56 12.75 -8.68
C CYS A 235 25.05 12.71 -9.03
N PRO A 236 25.72 11.51 -9.00
CA PRO A 236 27.11 11.40 -9.38
C PRO A 236 27.37 11.63 -10.86
N HIS A 237 26.30 11.65 -11.68
CA HIS A 237 26.37 11.88 -13.13
C HIS A 237 26.01 13.32 -13.51
N LEU A 238 25.98 14.23 -12.53
CA LEU A 238 25.73 15.64 -12.82
C LEU A 238 26.86 16.19 -13.67
N SER A 239 26.64 16.41 -14.97
CA SER A 239 27.50 17.21 -15.80
C SER A 239 27.21 18.69 -15.51
N LEU A 240 28.20 19.41 -15.01
CA LEU A 240 28.16 20.86 -14.97
C LEU A 240 28.16 21.33 -16.44
N ILE A 241 27.01 21.71 -16.97
CA ILE A 241 26.87 22.42 -18.23
C ILE A 241 27.00 23.89 -17.94
#